data_6efb6e0287b515d3e929ec1ef9c3aff2
#
_entry.id   6efb6e0287b515d3e929ec1ef9c3aff2
#
_cell.length_a   1.000
_cell.length_b   1.000
_cell.length_c   1.000
_cell.angle_alpha   90.00
_cell.angle_beta   90.00
_cell.angle_gamma   90.00
#
_symmetry.space_group_name_H-M   'P 1'
#
loop_
_entity.id
_entity.type
_entity.pdbx_description
1 polymer ?
#
loop_
_entity_poly.entity_id
_entity_poly.type
_entity_poly.pdbx_seq_one_letter_code
_entity_poly.pdbx_strand_id
1 'polypeptide(L)'
;MEADKTMRREEPRAALPHCTQLHLHILGSGSKGNCALVEGPCGLIMIDAGFSRRETLRRMHELDLDEGRVAALLITHEHGDHVKGASVWCKRFDGTLHASLGTPATRDALAELPFEEFPPGATLEIAGVRVQTFPTLHDVLNPVGFRFDCGGDAIGFATDTGALTPGALRYLHDVRILALESNHDVPMLRTGSYPRYLQDRIISERGHLSNAQAAEALPSLVTEHTEQLVAMHISQENNRPSLAVRAWAEALGAQLDDELGSSATLARDGAPDVRIRAAGQNRPITIW
;
A
#
# COMPACT_ATOMS: atom_id res chain seq x y z
N MET A 1 57.26 21.34 13.28
CA MET A 1 56.56 20.05 13.15
C MET A 1 55.12 20.32 12.77
N GLU A 2 54.92 20.49 11.46
CA GLU A 2 53.61 20.76 10.86
C GLU A 2 52.91 19.44 10.63
N ALA A 3 51.69 19.32 11.13
CA ALA A 3 50.83 18.14 10.93
C ALA A 3 50.08 18.31 9.61
N ASP A 4 50.41 17.42 8.68
CA ASP A 4 49.76 17.24 7.39
C ASP A 4 48.30 16.82 7.58
N LYS A 5 47.37 17.74 7.27
CA LYS A 5 45.94 17.46 7.18
C LYS A 5 45.63 16.97 5.75
N THR A 6 45.74 15.67 5.50
CA THR A 6 45.23 15.03 4.30
C THR A 6 43.70 15.17 4.30
N MET A 7 43.21 16.12 3.51
CA MET A 7 41.80 16.21 3.10
C MET A 7 41.46 14.98 2.26
N ARG A 8 40.65 14.08 2.80
CA ARG A 8 39.98 13.03 2.00
C ARG A 8 39.06 13.73 1.01
N ARG A 9 39.39 13.62 -0.27
CA ARG A 9 38.46 13.98 -1.35
C ARG A 9 37.28 13.01 -1.27
N GLU A 10 36.08 13.54 -1.04
CA GLU A 10 34.85 12.79 -1.26
C GLU A 10 34.79 12.41 -2.75
N GLU A 11 34.80 11.13 -3.04
CA GLU A 11 34.51 10.63 -4.40
C GLU A 11 33.09 11.04 -4.78
N PRO A 12 32.86 11.52 -6.01
CA PRO A 12 31.52 11.84 -6.47
C PRO A 12 30.65 10.58 -6.38
N ARG A 13 29.56 10.64 -5.60
CA ARG A 13 28.55 9.59 -5.59
C ARG A 13 28.17 9.26 -7.04
N ALA A 14 28.35 7.99 -7.43
CA ALA A 14 27.91 7.53 -8.72
C ALA A 14 26.45 7.95 -8.95
N ALA A 15 26.17 8.51 -10.13
CA ALA A 15 24.81 8.84 -10.50
C ALA A 15 23.96 7.57 -10.39
N LEU A 16 22.87 7.64 -9.62
CA LEU A 16 21.94 6.52 -9.43
C LEU A 16 21.44 6.05 -10.81
N PRO A 17 21.31 4.75 -11.03
CA PRO A 17 20.73 4.25 -12.27
C PRO A 17 19.35 4.88 -12.43
N HIS A 18 19.05 5.39 -13.62
CA HIS A 18 17.73 5.91 -13.95
C HIS A 18 16.73 4.75 -13.90
N CYS A 19 16.10 4.50 -12.75
CA CYS A 19 14.90 3.69 -12.69
C CYS A 19 13.80 4.50 -13.37
N THR A 20 13.21 3.93 -14.38
CA THR A 20 12.16 4.60 -15.14
C THR A 20 10.77 4.20 -14.68
N GLN A 21 10.66 3.20 -13.80
CA GLN A 21 9.38 2.65 -13.40
C GLN A 21 9.42 2.04 -11.99
N LEU A 22 8.41 2.35 -11.17
CA LEU A 22 8.18 1.73 -9.87
C LEU A 22 7.38 0.43 -10.04
N HIS A 23 7.64 -0.57 -9.19
CA HIS A 23 6.81 -1.78 -9.15
C HIS A 23 6.19 -1.94 -7.76
N LEU A 24 4.95 -2.46 -7.73
CA LEU A 24 4.27 -2.77 -6.48
C LEU A 24 4.13 -4.28 -6.31
N HIS A 25 4.73 -4.82 -5.27
CA HIS A 25 4.62 -6.23 -4.90
C HIS A 25 3.71 -6.34 -3.68
N ILE A 26 2.58 -7.02 -3.82
CA ILE A 26 1.65 -7.24 -2.71
C ILE A 26 1.84 -8.67 -2.24
N LEU A 27 2.47 -8.83 -1.08
CA LEU A 27 2.70 -10.13 -0.47
C LEU A 27 1.41 -10.75 0.06
N GLY A 28 0.47 -9.91 0.45
CA GLY A 28 -0.87 -10.28 0.85
C GLY A 28 -1.62 -9.09 1.42
N SER A 29 -2.94 -9.10 1.27
CA SER A 29 -3.82 -8.01 1.68
C SER A 29 -5.13 -8.54 2.24
N GLY A 30 -5.48 -8.13 3.47
CA GLY A 30 -6.69 -8.52 4.19
C GLY A 30 -6.48 -8.75 5.68
N SER A 31 -7.52 -9.02 6.42
CA SER A 31 -7.57 -9.07 7.90
C SER A 31 -6.68 -10.13 8.58
N LYS A 32 -6.02 -11.02 7.83
CA LYS A 32 -5.06 -12.00 8.40
C LYS A 32 -3.61 -11.56 8.33
N GLY A 33 -3.34 -10.46 7.63
CA GLY A 33 -2.03 -9.85 7.51
C GLY A 33 -1.90 -9.07 6.22
N ASN A 34 -1.29 -7.90 6.33
CA ASN A 34 -1.00 -6.99 5.23
C ASN A 34 0.51 -6.80 5.12
N CYS A 35 1.03 -6.88 3.92
CA CYS A 35 2.40 -6.54 3.60
C CYS A 35 2.53 -6.31 2.10
N ALA A 36 3.14 -5.20 1.72
CA ALA A 36 3.48 -4.89 0.35
C ALA A 36 4.92 -4.35 0.27
N LEU A 37 5.48 -4.31 -0.95
CA LEU A 37 6.76 -3.65 -1.19
C LEU A 37 6.65 -2.78 -2.44
N VAL A 38 7.21 -1.59 -2.37
CA VAL A 38 7.46 -0.75 -3.55
C VAL A 38 8.92 -0.90 -3.94
N GLU A 39 9.16 -1.34 -5.18
CA GLU A 39 10.51 -1.42 -5.74
C GLU A 39 10.84 -0.10 -6.42
N GLY A 40 11.92 0.52 -5.96
CA GLY A 40 12.51 1.73 -6.52
C GLY A 40 13.94 1.51 -7.01
N PRO A 41 14.60 2.57 -7.50
CA PRO A 41 15.94 2.48 -8.09
C PRO A 41 17.01 1.93 -7.16
N CYS A 42 16.88 2.14 -5.85
CA CYS A 42 17.92 1.82 -4.87
C CYS A 42 17.50 0.74 -3.87
N GLY A 43 16.35 0.07 -4.06
CA GLY A 43 15.92 -0.99 -3.16
C GLY A 43 14.41 -1.12 -3.07
N LEU A 44 13.99 -1.84 -2.03
CA LEU A 44 12.59 -2.12 -1.74
C LEU A 44 12.16 -1.32 -0.51
N ILE A 45 10.97 -0.75 -0.55
CA ILE A 45 10.32 -0.10 0.60
C ILE A 45 9.16 -1.00 1.03
N MET A 46 9.27 -1.60 2.20
CA MET A 46 8.21 -2.44 2.75
C MET A 46 7.12 -1.59 3.38
N ILE A 47 5.87 -1.92 3.10
CA ILE A 47 4.67 -1.31 3.70
C ILE A 47 4.02 -2.38 4.56
N ASP A 48 3.96 -2.14 5.86
CA ASP A 48 3.45 -3.02 6.89
C ASP A 48 4.17 -4.39 7.02
N ALA A 49 4.10 -4.98 8.19
CA ALA A 49 4.67 -6.27 8.53
C ALA A 49 3.63 -7.15 9.25
N GLY A 50 2.49 -7.35 8.61
CA GLY A 50 1.35 -8.09 9.16
C GLY A 50 1.52 -9.61 9.17
N PHE A 51 2.57 -10.17 8.55
CA PHE A 51 2.89 -11.60 8.56
C PHE A 51 4.06 -11.91 9.50
N SER A 52 4.20 -13.18 9.89
CA SER A 52 5.45 -13.61 10.52
C SER A 52 6.62 -13.44 9.54
N ARG A 53 7.85 -13.18 10.06
CA ARG A 53 9.05 -13.05 9.21
C ARG A 53 9.21 -14.24 8.24
N ARG A 54 8.98 -15.46 8.73
CA ARG A 54 9.05 -16.67 7.89
C ARG A 54 8.08 -16.62 6.72
N GLU A 55 6.85 -16.18 6.97
CA GLU A 55 5.82 -16.08 5.94
C GLU A 55 6.10 -14.92 4.97
N THR A 56 6.57 -13.78 5.47
CA THR A 56 7.01 -12.66 4.63
C THR A 56 8.11 -13.11 3.65
N LEU A 57 9.15 -13.77 4.15
CA LEU A 57 10.26 -14.27 3.32
C LEU A 57 9.79 -15.30 2.29
N ARG A 58 8.92 -16.24 2.69
CA ARG A 58 8.37 -17.21 1.76
C ARG A 58 7.68 -16.53 0.58
N ARG A 59 6.86 -15.50 0.88
CA ARG A 59 6.11 -14.75 -0.13
C ARG A 59 7.01 -13.85 -0.98
N MET A 60 8.07 -13.28 -0.40
CA MET A 60 9.10 -12.56 -1.16
C MET A 60 9.80 -13.48 -2.15
N HIS A 61 10.19 -14.68 -1.73
CA HIS A 61 10.82 -15.68 -2.60
C HIS A 61 9.89 -16.16 -3.74
N GLU A 62 8.57 -16.21 -3.52
CA GLU A 62 7.62 -16.52 -4.59
C GLU A 62 7.56 -15.46 -5.69
N LEU A 63 8.02 -14.25 -5.39
CA LEU A 63 8.12 -13.12 -6.32
C LEU A 63 9.57 -12.81 -6.75
N ASP A 64 10.51 -13.70 -6.43
CA ASP A 64 11.96 -13.52 -6.69
C ASP A 64 12.56 -12.24 -6.07
N LEU A 65 12.02 -11.82 -4.90
CA LEU A 65 12.48 -10.64 -4.17
C LEU A 65 13.53 -11.01 -3.12
N ASP A 66 14.64 -10.26 -3.11
CA ASP A 66 15.72 -10.40 -2.11
C ASP A 66 15.44 -9.53 -0.88
N GLU A 67 15.39 -10.15 0.32
CA GLU A 67 15.21 -9.42 1.58
C GLU A 67 16.35 -8.43 1.87
N GLY A 68 17.56 -8.70 1.39
CA GLY A 68 18.71 -7.81 1.53
C GLY A 68 18.56 -6.47 0.79
N ARG A 69 17.59 -6.35 -0.10
CA ARG A 69 17.28 -5.10 -0.81
C ARG A 69 16.26 -4.22 -0.09
N VAL A 70 15.65 -4.69 1.00
CA VAL A 70 14.67 -3.89 1.77
C VAL A 70 15.40 -2.77 2.52
N ALA A 71 15.18 -1.53 2.12
CA ALA A 71 15.84 -0.35 2.65
C ALA A 71 15.07 0.28 3.83
N ALA A 72 13.75 0.15 3.84
CA ALA A 72 12.90 0.71 4.89
C ALA A 72 11.63 -0.11 5.12
N LEU A 73 11.08 0.00 6.33
CA LEU A 73 9.72 -0.43 6.69
C LEU A 73 8.89 0.80 7.05
N LEU A 74 7.80 1.00 6.33
CA LEU A 74 6.76 2.01 6.61
C LEU A 74 5.57 1.32 7.26
N ILE A 75 5.04 1.87 8.35
CA ILE A 75 3.81 1.41 8.99
C ILE A 75 2.66 2.35 8.65
N THR A 76 1.57 1.80 8.12
CA THR A 76 0.34 2.55 7.85
C THR A 76 -0.39 2.93 9.15
N HIS A 77 -0.51 1.97 10.06
CA HIS A 77 -1.16 2.12 11.35
C HIS A 77 -0.90 0.90 12.27
N GLU A 78 -1.35 0.97 13.53
CA GLU A 78 -0.98 0.02 14.60
C GLU A 78 -1.86 -1.24 14.71
N HIS A 79 -2.82 -1.52 13.85
CA HIS A 79 -3.62 -2.76 13.96
C HIS A 79 -2.75 -4.01 13.79
N GLY A 80 -3.14 -5.07 14.49
CA GLY A 80 -2.33 -6.30 14.59
C GLY A 80 -2.03 -6.96 13.26
N ASP A 81 -2.94 -6.91 12.30
CA ASP A 81 -2.75 -7.45 10.94
C ASP A 81 -1.81 -6.60 10.06
N HIS A 82 -1.35 -5.44 10.56
CA HIS A 82 -0.33 -4.60 9.93
C HIS A 82 1.03 -4.70 10.64
N VAL A 83 1.05 -4.98 11.95
CA VAL A 83 2.30 -4.84 12.74
C VAL A 83 2.75 -6.09 13.49
N LYS A 84 1.96 -7.17 13.55
CA LYS A 84 2.26 -8.34 14.39
C LYS A 84 3.60 -9.02 14.11
N GLY A 85 4.16 -8.86 12.92
CA GLY A 85 5.46 -9.39 12.52
C GLY A 85 6.61 -8.41 12.68
N ALA A 86 6.35 -7.12 12.92
CA ALA A 86 7.34 -6.04 12.88
C ALA A 86 8.51 -6.28 13.85
N SER A 87 8.24 -6.61 15.13
CA SER A 87 9.27 -6.82 16.13
C SER A 87 10.23 -7.99 15.79
N VAL A 88 9.73 -9.04 15.14
CA VAL A 88 10.55 -10.17 14.70
C VAL A 88 11.31 -9.83 13.41
N TRP A 89 10.68 -9.10 12.50
CA TRP A 89 11.33 -8.61 11.29
C TRP A 89 12.51 -7.73 11.63
N CYS A 90 12.32 -6.73 12.49
CA CYS A 90 13.32 -5.74 12.85
C CYS A 90 14.57 -6.30 13.58
N LYS A 91 14.50 -7.48 14.19
CA LYS A 91 15.67 -8.12 14.82
C LYS A 91 16.81 -8.47 13.85
N ARG A 92 16.53 -8.55 12.55
CA ARG A 92 17.50 -8.91 11.50
C ARG A 92 17.36 -7.99 10.29
N PHE A 93 16.98 -6.77 10.54
CA PHE A 93 16.72 -5.77 9.51
C PHE A 93 17.60 -4.56 9.80
N ASP A 94 18.42 -4.18 8.82
CA ASP A 94 19.39 -3.09 8.94
C ASP A 94 18.89 -1.78 8.30
N GLY A 95 17.66 -1.78 7.76
CA GLY A 95 17.04 -0.59 7.18
C GLY A 95 16.36 0.32 8.21
N THR A 96 15.81 1.43 7.74
CA THR A 96 15.10 2.41 8.57
C THR A 96 13.65 2.01 8.83
N LEU A 97 13.12 2.41 9.99
CA LEU A 97 11.74 2.16 10.39
C LEU A 97 11.01 3.50 10.48
N HIS A 98 9.87 3.61 9.81
CA HIS A 98 9.12 4.85 9.79
C HIS A 98 7.64 4.59 10.13
N ALA A 99 7.07 5.43 10.98
CA ALA A 99 5.65 5.40 11.34
C ALA A 99 5.14 6.82 11.59
N SER A 100 3.82 7.01 11.51
CA SER A 100 3.25 8.29 11.87
C SER A 100 3.37 8.55 13.37
N LEU A 101 3.41 9.84 13.73
CA LEU A 101 3.66 10.34 15.09
C LEU A 101 2.73 9.67 16.13
N GLY A 102 3.32 9.07 17.15
CA GLY A 102 2.64 8.38 18.24
C GLY A 102 2.19 6.94 17.94
N THR A 103 2.16 6.51 16.69
CA THR A 103 1.79 5.13 16.30
C THR A 103 2.64 4.07 17.02
N PRO A 104 3.98 4.18 17.11
CA PRO A 104 4.78 3.18 17.81
C PRO A 104 4.43 3.03 19.29
N ALA A 105 4.09 4.15 19.96
CA ALA A 105 3.78 4.15 21.39
C ALA A 105 2.46 3.44 21.75
N THR A 106 1.61 3.14 20.76
CA THR A 106 0.32 2.48 21.00
C THR A 106 0.43 0.97 21.22
N ARG A 107 1.59 0.37 20.90
CA ARG A 107 1.84 -1.07 20.98
C ARG A 107 3.19 -1.36 21.60
N ASP A 108 3.25 -2.12 22.68
CA ASP A 108 4.50 -2.54 23.34
C ASP A 108 5.50 -3.16 22.36
N ALA A 109 5.02 -3.95 21.40
CA ALA A 109 5.85 -4.60 20.39
C ALA A 109 6.53 -3.63 19.40
N LEU A 110 6.06 -2.39 19.30
CA LEU A 110 6.61 -1.33 18.44
C LEU A 110 7.37 -0.29 19.24
N ALA A 111 6.97 -0.01 20.48
CA ALA A 111 7.48 1.08 21.30
C ALA A 111 9.00 1.01 21.56
N GLU A 112 9.57 -0.21 21.58
CA GLU A 112 11.01 -0.42 21.79
C GLU A 112 11.83 -0.40 20.47
N LEU A 113 11.17 -0.29 19.31
CA LEU A 113 11.83 -0.27 18.01
C LEU A 113 12.24 1.16 17.65
N PRO A 114 13.37 1.36 16.95
CA PRO A 114 13.91 2.69 16.62
C PRO A 114 13.17 3.32 15.44
N PHE A 115 11.87 3.60 15.60
CA PHE A 115 11.08 4.28 14.58
C PHE A 115 11.48 5.76 14.45
N GLU A 116 11.68 6.19 13.23
CA GLU A 116 11.67 7.60 12.84
C GLU A 116 10.21 8.01 12.64
N GLU A 117 9.70 8.82 13.57
CA GLU A 117 8.30 9.24 13.53
C GLU A 117 8.12 10.49 12.67
N PHE A 118 7.07 10.52 11.86
CA PHE A 118 6.72 11.63 11.00
C PHE A 118 5.27 12.10 11.22
N PRO A 119 4.94 13.41 11.06
CA PRO A 119 3.56 13.87 11.06
C PRO A 119 2.85 13.45 9.76
N PRO A 120 1.54 13.15 9.78
CA PRO A 120 0.75 12.96 8.56
C PRO A 120 0.90 14.16 7.61
N GLY A 121 1.14 13.89 6.32
CA GLY A 121 1.45 14.90 5.31
C GLY A 121 2.96 15.17 5.13
N ALA A 122 3.83 14.44 5.83
CA ALA A 122 5.28 14.50 5.63
C ALA A 122 5.69 13.96 4.26
N THR A 123 6.85 14.41 3.81
CA THR A 123 7.56 13.85 2.65
C THR A 123 8.89 13.25 3.11
N LEU A 124 9.13 12.00 2.72
CA LEU A 124 10.36 11.25 3.02
C LEU A 124 11.08 10.93 1.70
N GLU A 125 12.40 10.80 1.74
CA GLU A 125 13.21 10.32 0.63
C GLU A 125 13.83 8.99 1.03
N ILE A 126 13.36 7.89 0.43
CA ILE A 126 13.74 6.51 0.79
C ILE A 126 14.11 5.74 -0.46
N ALA A 127 15.28 5.14 -0.48
CA ALA A 127 15.75 4.29 -1.60
C ALA A 127 15.63 4.95 -2.99
N GLY A 128 15.79 6.28 -3.06
CA GLY A 128 15.66 7.05 -4.30
C GLY A 128 14.21 7.32 -4.73
N VAL A 129 13.25 7.05 -3.86
CA VAL A 129 11.83 7.30 -4.06
C VAL A 129 11.36 8.38 -3.11
N ARG A 130 10.62 9.34 -3.62
CA ARG A 130 9.92 10.35 -2.83
C ARG A 130 8.61 9.76 -2.31
N VAL A 131 8.48 9.65 -0.99
CA VAL A 131 7.30 9.10 -0.31
C VAL A 131 6.54 10.23 0.35
N GLN A 132 5.35 10.52 -0.13
CA GLN A 132 4.44 11.50 0.45
C GLN A 132 3.38 10.77 1.27
N THR A 133 3.24 11.14 2.53
CA THR A 133 2.24 10.56 3.44
C THR A 133 0.99 11.42 3.47
N PHE A 134 -0.17 10.81 3.62
CA PHE A 134 -1.44 11.53 3.80
C PHE A 134 -2.33 10.80 4.81
N PRO A 135 -3.14 11.53 5.61
CA PRO A 135 -4.02 10.91 6.60
C PRO A 135 -5.14 10.12 5.93
N THR A 136 -5.41 8.93 6.45
CA THR A 136 -6.62 8.14 6.18
C THR A 136 -7.61 8.28 7.33
N LEU A 137 -8.84 7.83 7.14
CA LEU A 137 -9.87 7.84 8.19
C LEU A 137 -10.08 6.42 8.71
N HIS A 138 -9.46 6.11 9.84
CA HIS A 138 -9.58 4.82 10.51
C HIS A 138 -9.67 4.98 12.03
N ASP A 139 -10.05 3.93 12.76
CA ASP A 139 -10.28 3.98 14.22
C ASP A 139 -9.00 3.78 15.05
N VAL A 140 -7.92 4.38 14.62
CA VAL A 140 -6.57 4.38 15.21
C VAL A 140 -6.02 5.80 15.35
N LEU A 141 -4.80 5.96 15.90
CA LEU A 141 -4.29 7.28 16.29
C LEU A 141 -4.02 8.22 15.10
N ASN A 142 -3.11 7.86 14.22
CA ASN A 142 -2.67 8.68 13.06
C ASN A 142 -2.45 7.80 11.82
N PRO A 143 -3.51 7.18 11.26
CA PRO A 143 -3.38 6.29 10.12
C PRO A 143 -3.00 7.08 8.87
N VAL A 144 -2.16 6.47 8.02
CA VAL A 144 -1.67 7.12 6.80
C VAL A 144 -1.73 6.20 5.58
N GLY A 145 -1.99 6.81 4.43
CA GLY A 145 -1.69 6.27 3.11
C GLY A 145 -0.42 6.90 2.55
N PHE A 146 0.04 6.39 1.42
CA PHE A 146 1.30 6.79 0.79
C PHE A 146 1.11 7.08 -0.70
N ARG A 147 1.83 8.10 -1.19
CA ARG A 147 2.15 8.28 -2.60
C ARG A 147 3.65 8.14 -2.77
N PHE A 148 4.06 7.31 -3.71
CA PHE A 148 5.45 7.07 -4.08
C PHE A 148 5.69 7.69 -5.45
N ASP A 149 6.67 8.58 -5.57
CA ASP A 149 7.03 9.24 -6.83
C ASP A 149 8.50 8.98 -7.17
N CYS A 150 8.80 8.61 -8.41
CA CYS A 150 10.15 8.46 -8.92
C CYS A 150 10.21 8.66 -10.44
N GLY A 151 11.01 9.63 -10.93
CA GLY A 151 11.30 9.78 -12.34
C GLY A 151 10.10 10.04 -13.26
N GLY A 152 9.01 10.60 -12.74
CA GLY A 152 7.76 10.82 -13.49
C GLY A 152 6.75 9.67 -13.36
N ASP A 153 7.10 8.60 -12.66
CA ASP A 153 6.20 7.49 -12.31
C ASP A 153 5.66 7.66 -10.87
N ALA A 154 4.42 7.20 -10.63
CA ALA A 154 3.81 7.29 -9.31
C ALA A 154 2.94 6.06 -8.97
N ILE A 155 2.96 5.70 -7.66
CA ILE A 155 2.08 4.70 -7.05
C ILE A 155 1.30 5.36 -5.93
N GLY A 156 -0.03 5.21 -5.92
CA GLY A 156 -0.91 5.56 -4.81
C GLY A 156 -1.28 4.31 -4.01
N PHE A 157 -1.18 4.39 -2.69
CA PHE A 157 -1.46 3.28 -1.78
C PHE A 157 -2.31 3.74 -0.61
N ALA A 158 -3.53 3.25 -0.50
CA ALA A 158 -4.43 3.52 0.61
C ALA A 158 -5.22 2.27 1.00
N THR A 159 -5.04 1.85 2.23
CA THR A 159 -5.78 0.77 2.88
C THR A 159 -6.34 1.27 4.20
N ASP A 160 -7.32 0.59 4.74
CA ASP A 160 -7.92 0.88 6.04
C ASP A 160 -8.36 2.34 6.17
N THR A 161 -9.38 2.67 5.39
CA THR A 161 -10.03 3.98 5.43
C THR A 161 -11.53 3.85 5.19
N GLY A 162 -12.35 4.41 6.07
CA GLY A 162 -13.81 4.38 5.92
C GLY A 162 -14.34 5.42 4.94
N ALA A 163 -13.53 6.42 4.58
CA ALA A 163 -13.87 7.42 3.57
C ALA A 163 -12.61 8.05 2.95
N LEU A 164 -12.70 8.52 1.72
CA LEU A 164 -11.64 9.28 1.04
C LEU A 164 -11.84 10.77 1.24
N THR A 165 -10.93 11.40 1.96
CA THR A 165 -10.93 12.86 2.14
C THR A 165 -10.50 13.58 0.86
N PRO A 166 -10.87 14.86 0.65
CA PRO A 166 -10.34 15.65 -0.47
C PRO A 166 -8.80 15.73 -0.48
N GLY A 167 -8.17 15.61 0.71
CA GLY A 167 -6.73 15.51 0.84
C GLY A 167 -6.19 14.20 0.27
N ALA A 168 -6.76 13.06 0.67
CA ALA A 168 -6.38 11.73 0.17
C ALA A 168 -6.58 11.63 -1.35
N LEU A 169 -7.71 12.12 -1.87
CA LEU A 169 -7.98 12.12 -3.32
C LEU A 169 -6.88 12.83 -4.12
N ARG A 170 -6.34 13.96 -3.63
CA ARG A 170 -5.25 14.67 -4.31
C ARG A 170 -3.95 13.85 -4.41
N TYR A 171 -3.61 13.06 -3.37
CA TYR A 171 -2.42 12.21 -3.40
C TYR A 171 -2.61 10.96 -4.25
N LEU A 172 -3.84 10.45 -4.32
CA LEU A 172 -4.19 9.26 -5.10
C LEU A 172 -4.52 9.55 -6.57
N HIS A 173 -4.75 10.82 -6.92
CA HIS A 173 -5.00 11.25 -8.29
C HIS A 173 -3.72 11.17 -9.13
N ASP A 174 -3.88 10.82 -10.40
CA ASP A 174 -2.81 10.84 -11.41
C ASP A 174 -1.59 9.99 -11.01
N VAL A 175 -1.86 8.73 -10.72
CA VAL A 175 -0.85 7.71 -10.46
C VAL A 175 -0.94 6.60 -11.50
N ARG A 176 0.19 6.00 -11.87
CA ARG A 176 0.20 4.87 -12.81
C ARG A 176 -0.38 3.61 -12.17
N ILE A 177 -0.04 3.35 -10.92
CA ILE A 177 -0.59 2.25 -10.13
C ILE A 177 -1.38 2.82 -8.96
N LEU A 178 -2.66 2.48 -8.86
CA LEU A 178 -3.51 2.81 -7.72
C LEU A 178 -3.87 1.53 -6.97
N ALA A 179 -3.37 1.38 -5.75
CA ALA A 179 -3.75 0.34 -4.81
C ALA A 179 -4.67 0.94 -3.75
N LEU A 180 -5.95 0.63 -3.83
CA LEU A 180 -6.99 1.24 -3.01
C LEU A 180 -7.82 0.17 -2.30
N GLU A 181 -8.23 0.43 -1.07
CA GLU A 181 -9.14 -0.43 -0.33
C GLU A 181 -10.47 -0.65 -1.07
N SER A 182 -10.96 -1.89 -1.01
CA SER A 182 -12.30 -2.30 -1.44
C SER A 182 -12.76 -3.45 -0.55
N ASN A 183 -13.00 -3.11 0.73
CA ASN A 183 -13.06 -4.10 1.81
C ASN A 183 -14.30 -4.98 1.75
N HIS A 184 -15.49 -4.42 1.60
CA HIS A 184 -16.72 -5.18 1.75
C HIS A 184 -17.76 -4.86 0.67
N ASP A 185 -18.55 -5.89 0.37
CA ASP A 185 -19.82 -5.74 -0.33
C ASP A 185 -20.92 -5.46 0.71
N VAL A 186 -21.64 -4.35 0.54
CA VAL A 186 -22.64 -3.90 1.53
C VAL A 186 -23.76 -4.92 1.73
N PRO A 187 -24.37 -5.52 0.69
CA PRO A 187 -25.35 -6.61 0.84
C PRO A 187 -24.79 -7.80 1.62
N MET A 188 -23.59 -8.30 1.28
CA MET A 188 -22.96 -9.42 2.00
C MET A 188 -22.73 -9.10 3.46
N LEU A 189 -22.21 -7.90 3.78
CA LEU A 189 -21.99 -7.49 5.15
C LEU A 189 -23.30 -7.41 5.95
N ARG A 190 -24.34 -6.82 5.38
CA ARG A 190 -25.64 -6.66 6.05
C ARG A 190 -26.38 -7.97 6.29
N THR A 191 -26.19 -8.96 5.41
CA THR A 191 -26.80 -10.30 5.52
C THR A 191 -25.85 -11.35 6.13
N GLY A 192 -24.59 -10.98 6.39
CA GLY A 192 -23.57 -11.86 6.93
C GLY A 192 -23.72 -12.15 8.43
N SER A 193 -22.82 -12.99 8.92
CA SER A 193 -22.83 -13.50 10.30
C SER A 193 -22.34 -12.50 11.36
N TYR A 194 -21.78 -11.36 10.97
CA TYR A 194 -21.23 -10.39 11.91
C TYR A 194 -22.34 -9.73 12.76
N PRO A 195 -22.11 -9.52 14.06
CA PRO A 195 -23.04 -8.79 14.91
C PRO A 195 -23.25 -7.34 14.39
N ARG A 196 -24.44 -6.79 14.62
CA ARG A 196 -24.83 -5.48 14.09
C ARG A 196 -23.84 -4.37 14.43
N TYR A 197 -23.35 -4.32 15.66
CA TYR A 197 -22.37 -3.32 16.09
C TYR A 197 -21.06 -3.36 15.27
N LEU A 198 -20.62 -4.59 14.87
CA LEU A 198 -19.43 -4.76 14.04
C LEU A 198 -19.69 -4.35 12.58
N GLN A 199 -20.87 -4.70 12.04
CA GLN A 199 -21.29 -4.23 10.72
C GLN A 199 -21.32 -2.70 10.65
N ASP A 200 -21.89 -2.04 11.67
CA ASP A 200 -21.99 -0.58 11.73
C ASP A 200 -20.62 0.09 11.90
N ARG A 201 -19.69 -0.53 12.66
CA ARG A 201 -18.29 -0.09 12.74
C ARG A 201 -17.60 -0.17 11.39
N ILE A 202 -17.74 -1.30 10.66
CA ILE A 202 -17.12 -1.51 9.35
C ILE A 202 -17.59 -0.46 8.33
N ILE A 203 -18.88 -0.13 8.32
CA ILE A 203 -19.48 0.83 7.36
C ILE A 203 -19.20 2.30 7.75
N SER A 204 -18.79 2.56 8.99
CA SER A 204 -18.58 3.94 9.46
C SER A 204 -17.48 4.66 8.68
N GLU A 205 -17.47 5.99 8.72
CA GLU A 205 -16.40 6.83 8.13
C GLU A 205 -14.99 6.51 8.66
N ARG A 206 -14.90 5.82 9.79
CA ARG A 206 -13.64 5.34 10.38
C ARG A 206 -13.49 3.82 10.30
N GLY A 207 -14.33 3.16 9.52
CA GLY A 207 -14.25 1.73 9.24
C GLY A 207 -13.44 1.46 7.99
N HIS A 208 -14.12 0.91 6.97
CA HIS A 208 -13.50 0.49 5.72
C HIS A 208 -14.34 0.89 4.51
N LEU A 209 -13.70 1.18 3.38
CA LEU A 209 -14.39 1.42 2.13
C LEU A 209 -15.14 0.17 1.64
N SER A 210 -16.40 0.36 1.29
CA SER A 210 -17.13 -0.64 0.50
C SER A 210 -16.66 -0.67 -0.96
N ASN A 211 -17.01 -1.73 -1.69
CA ASN A 211 -16.78 -1.81 -3.13
C ASN A 211 -17.39 -0.60 -3.87
N ALA A 212 -18.60 -0.19 -3.47
CA ALA A 212 -19.30 0.93 -4.08
C ALA A 212 -18.61 2.28 -3.82
N GLN A 213 -18.18 2.57 -2.58
CA GLN A 213 -17.49 3.80 -2.25
C GLN A 213 -16.13 3.90 -2.95
N ALA A 214 -15.37 2.81 -3.01
CA ALA A 214 -14.13 2.77 -3.77
C ALA A 214 -14.38 3.02 -5.26
N ALA A 215 -15.36 2.33 -5.84
CA ALA A 215 -15.75 2.48 -7.24
C ALA A 215 -16.19 3.90 -7.60
N GLU A 216 -16.97 4.56 -6.73
CA GLU A 216 -17.44 5.96 -6.91
C GLU A 216 -16.28 6.96 -7.03
N ALA A 217 -15.15 6.69 -6.34
CA ALA A 217 -14.00 7.58 -6.38
C ALA A 217 -13.17 7.45 -7.67
N LEU A 218 -13.16 6.27 -8.32
CA LEU A 218 -12.26 5.96 -9.44
C LEU A 218 -12.35 6.95 -10.61
N PRO A 219 -13.52 7.40 -11.08
CA PRO A 219 -13.59 8.35 -12.20
C PRO A 219 -12.85 9.67 -11.95
N SER A 220 -12.66 10.05 -10.69
CA SER A 220 -11.90 11.24 -10.31
C SER A 220 -10.41 10.98 -10.10
N LEU A 221 -9.99 9.73 -9.98
CA LEU A 221 -8.61 9.34 -9.69
C LEU A 221 -7.87 8.85 -10.94
N VAL A 222 -8.59 8.22 -11.86
CA VAL A 222 -8.04 7.63 -13.09
C VAL A 222 -7.80 8.72 -14.13
N THR A 223 -6.56 8.77 -14.64
CA THR A 223 -6.14 9.71 -15.69
C THR A 223 -5.53 8.94 -16.87
N GLU A 224 -5.04 9.64 -17.87
CA GLU A 224 -4.30 9.06 -19.00
C GLU A 224 -3.03 8.29 -18.57
N HIS A 225 -2.44 8.64 -17.42
CA HIS A 225 -1.24 7.97 -16.88
C HIS A 225 -1.56 6.69 -16.09
N THR A 226 -2.81 6.47 -15.69
CA THR A 226 -3.20 5.31 -14.89
C THR A 226 -3.23 4.05 -15.74
N GLU A 227 -2.50 3.02 -15.33
CA GLU A 227 -2.43 1.72 -16.01
C GLU A 227 -2.94 0.56 -15.17
N GLN A 228 -2.83 0.66 -13.84
CA GLN A 228 -3.15 -0.45 -12.94
C GLN A 228 -4.03 0.01 -11.78
N LEU A 229 -5.14 -0.65 -11.60
CA LEU A 229 -6.03 -0.50 -10.45
C LEU A 229 -6.07 -1.80 -9.66
N VAL A 230 -5.73 -1.74 -8.37
CA VAL A 230 -5.64 -2.91 -7.51
C VAL A 230 -6.55 -2.73 -6.29
N ALA A 231 -7.64 -3.47 -6.26
CA ALA A 231 -8.52 -3.54 -5.10
C ALA A 231 -7.84 -4.30 -3.96
N MET A 232 -7.70 -3.65 -2.81
CA MET A 232 -6.97 -4.16 -1.65
C MET A 232 -7.86 -4.39 -0.45
N HIS A 233 -7.30 -5.08 0.56
CA HIS A 233 -7.91 -5.32 1.86
C HIS A 233 -9.32 -5.95 1.78
N ILE A 234 -9.48 -6.91 0.86
CA ILE A 234 -10.74 -7.60 0.60
C ILE A 234 -11.13 -8.48 1.79
N SER A 235 -12.28 -8.24 2.39
CA SER A 235 -12.81 -9.07 3.47
C SER A 235 -13.06 -10.49 2.99
N GLN A 236 -12.59 -11.49 3.74
CA GLN A 236 -12.83 -12.90 3.43
C GLN A 236 -14.25 -13.34 3.74
N GLU A 237 -14.95 -12.64 4.65
CA GLU A 237 -16.29 -12.97 5.12
C GLU A 237 -17.37 -12.18 4.35
N ASN A 238 -17.10 -10.89 4.08
CA ASN A 238 -18.12 -9.97 3.60
C ASN A 238 -17.81 -9.42 2.20
N ASN A 239 -16.96 -10.12 1.45
CA ASN A 239 -16.61 -9.74 0.08
C ASN A 239 -16.08 -10.92 -0.72
N ARG A 240 -15.92 -10.70 -2.02
CA ARG A 240 -15.20 -11.57 -2.95
C ARG A 240 -14.38 -10.71 -3.89
N PRO A 241 -13.15 -11.12 -4.27
CA PRO A 241 -12.33 -10.38 -5.23
C PRO A 241 -13.10 -9.99 -6.51
N SER A 242 -13.91 -10.89 -7.03
CA SER A 242 -14.72 -10.64 -8.24
C SER A 242 -15.80 -9.57 -8.04
N LEU A 243 -16.35 -9.39 -6.84
CA LEU A 243 -17.33 -8.32 -6.57
C LEU A 243 -16.67 -6.95 -6.58
N ALA A 244 -15.48 -6.82 -6.01
CA ALA A 244 -14.69 -5.59 -6.06
C ALA A 244 -14.32 -5.25 -7.51
N VAL A 245 -13.79 -6.21 -8.28
CA VAL A 245 -13.44 -6.01 -9.70
C VAL A 245 -14.65 -5.60 -10.53
N ARG A 246 -15.81 -6.27 -10.36
CA ARG A 246 -17.05 -5.92 -11.07
C ARG A 246 -17.55 -4.52 -10.75
N ALA A 247 -17.54 -4.12 -9.48
CA ALA A 247 -17.95 -2.77 -9.07
C ALA A 247 -17.06 -1.70 -9.70
N TRP A 248 -15.74 -1.93 -9.73
CA TRP A 248 -14.78 -1.01 -10.32
C TRP A 248 -14.89 -0.98 -11.85
N ALA A 249 -15.08 -2.14 -12.48
CA ALA A 249 -15.29 -2.23 -13.93
C ALA A 249 -16.56 -1.49 -14.37
N GLU A 250 -17.67 -1.66 -13.64
CA GLU A 250 -18.93 -0.97 -13.91
C GLU A 250 -18.78 0.55 -13.81
N ALA A 251 -18.13 1.05 -12.75
CA ALA A 251 -17.92 2.49 -12.54
C ALA A 251 -17.09 3.16 -13.65
N LEU A 252 -16.18 2.42 -14.26
CA LEU A 252 -15.29 2.93 -15.32
C LEU A 252 -15.73 2.53 -16.74
N GLY A 253 -16.76 1.69 -16.90
CA GLY A 253 -17.15 1.14 -18.20
C GLY A 253 -16.13 0.15 -18.77
N ALA A 254 -15.35 -0.51 -17.90
CA ALA A 254 -14.37 -1.51 -18.29
C ALA A 254 -15.03 -2.87 -18.59
N GLN A 255 -14.40 -3.68 -19.42
CA GLN A 255 -14.86 -5.02 -19.76
C GLN A 255 -14.20 -6.06 -18.84
N LEU A 256 -14.98 -7.03 -18.37
CA LEU A 256 -14.44 -8.17 -17.64
C LEU A 256 -13.63 -9.05 -18.59
N ASP A 257 -12.45 -9.48 -18.16
CA ASP A 257 -11.57 -10.33 -18.98
C ASP A 257 -12.01 -11.79 -18.97
N ASP A 258 -12.79 -12.19 -17.97
CA ASP A 258 -13.37 -13.54 -17.84
C ASP A 258 -14.75 -13.52 -17.16
N GLU A 259 -15.49 -14.62 -17.29
CA GLU A 259 -16.84 -14.77 -16.70
C GLU A 259 -16.84 -14.73 -15.16
N LEU A 260 -15.73 -15.10 -14.52
CA LEU A 260 -15.58 -15.08 -13.06
C LEU A 260 -15.41 -13.66 -12.53
N GLY A 261 -14.94 -12.73 -13.39
CA GLY A 261 -14.61 -11.36 -12.99
C GLY A 261 -13.34 -11.32 -12.13
N SER A 262 -12.34 -12.13 -12.49
CA SER A 262 -11.05 -12.12 -11.79
C SER A 262 -10.21 -10.89 -12.12
N SER A 263 -10.41 -10.33 -13.30
CA SER A 263 -9.84 -9.05 -13.77
C SER A 263 -10.77 -8.37 -14.78
N ALA A 264 -10.48 -7.10 -15.05
CA ALA A 264 -11.16 -6.32 -16.08
C ALA A 264 -10.17 -5.37 -16.76
N THR A 265 -10.50 -4.98 -17.99
CA THR A 265 -9.69 -4.05 -18.79
C THR A 265 -10.54 -2.89 -19.29
N LEU A 266 -10.12 -1.66 -19.02
CA LEU A 266 -10.63 -0.45 -19.65
C LEU A 266 -9.74 -0.13 -20.84
N ALA A 267 -10.22 -0.46 -22.05
CA ALA A 267 -9.54 -0.10 -23.28
C ALA A 267 -9.64 1.41 -23.53
N ARG A 268 -8.54 2.03 -23.98
CA ARG A 268 -8.48 3.49 -24.22
C ARG A 268 -7.79 3.80 -25.54
N ASP A 269 -8.37 4.73 -26.29
CA ASP A 269 -7.75 5.24 -27.51
C ASP A 269 -6.66 6.27 -27.15
N GLY A 270 -5.44 6.05 -27.63
CA GLY A 270 -4.33 7.01 -27.46
C GLY A 270 -3.63 7.01 -26.10
N ALA A 271 -4.05 6.15 -25.15
CA ALA A 271 -3.40 5.95 -23.86
C ALA A 271 -3.30 4.44 -23.54
N PRO A 272 -2.42 4.01 -22.63
CA PRO A 272 -2.39 2.61 -22.17
C PRO A 272 -3.71 2.15 -21.59
N ASP A 273 -4.08 0.90 -21.83
CA ASP A 273 -5.25 0.29 -21.20
C ASP A 273 -5.10 0.25 -19.68
N VAL A 274 -6.22 0.37 -18.97
CA VAL A 274 -6.23 0.22 -17.51
C VAL A 274 -6.63 -1.19 -17.13
N ARG A 275 -5.76 -1.89 -16.40
CA ARG A 275 -6.06 -3.21 -15.84
C ARG A 275 -6.60 -3.09 -14.43
N ILE A 276 -7.73 -3.75 -14.17
CA ILE A 276 -8.38 -3.80 -12.87
C ILE A 276 -8.24 -5.21 -12.31
N ARG A 277 -7.71 -5.33 -11.09
CA ARG A 277 -7.57 -6.62 -10.39
C ARG A 277 -7.72 -6.47 -8.89
N ALA A 278 -7.82 -7.58 -8.17
CA ALA A 278 -7.86 -7.60 -6.73
C ALA A 278 -6.63 -8.33 -6.15
N ALA A 279 -6.05 -7.77 -5.10
CA ALA A 279 -4.99 -8.42 -4.33
C ALA A 279 -5.60 -9.37 -3.29
N GLY A 280 -5.14 -10.61 -3.27
CA GLY A 280 -5.63 -11.64 -2.36
C GLY A 280 -4.83 -11.73 -1.06
N GLN A 281 -5.45 -12.35 -0.04
CA GLN A 281 -4.80 -12.62 1.24
C GLN A 281 -3.64 -13.62 1.13
N ASN A 282 -3.74 -14.61 0.25
CA ASN A 282 -2.88 -15.80 0.27
C ASN A 282 -1.97 -15.95 -0.96
N ARG A 283 -2.14 -15.12 -1.97
CA ARG A 283 -1.40 -15.22 -3.22
C ARG A 283 -0.64 -13.90 -3.48
N PRO A 284 0.69 -13.92 -3.36
CA PRO A 284 1.51 -12.77 -3.72
C PRO A 284 1.37 -12.42 -5.21
N ILE A 285 1.43 -11.14 -5.54
CA ILE A 285 1.38 -10.63 -6.92
C ILE A 285 2.35 -9.45 -7.11
N THR A 286 2.88 -9.32 -8.31
CA THR A 286 3.60 -8.13 -8.77
C THR A 286 2.74 -7.33 -9.75
N ILE A 287 2.74 -6.03 -9.59
CA ILE A 287 2.10 -5.04 -10.45
C ILE A 287 3.22 -4.22 -11.09
N TRP A 288 3.29 -4.31 -12.40
CA TRP A 288 4.32 -3.66 -13.24
C TRP A 288 3.85 -2.31 -13.74
#